data_4d5ea43afb67499cccf05834501ff856
#
_entry.id   4d5ea43afb67499cccf05834501ff856
#
_cell.length_a   1.000
_cell.length_b   1.000
_cell.length_c   1.000
_cell.angle_alpha   90.00
_cell.angle_beta   90.00
_cell.angle_gamma   90.00
#
_symmetry.space_group_name_H-M   'P 1'
#
loop_
_entity.id
_entity.type
_entity.pdbx_description
1 polymer ?
#
loop_
_entity_poly.entity_id
_entity_poly.type
_entity_poly.pdbx_seq_one_letter_code
_entity_poly.pdbx_strand_id
1 'polypeptide(L)'
;MTTTRVIGLVAGREFTTRLRSKSFVISTVLILAVLAAYVVLFSFISKESAAKIGLTGQATAMSQPLSAAAAKLGRDVQISTVDSQDDGVQQVRDGKLDVLVEGPLGAPTAVVKSTLDPVFQNVIEQLVRAQAIQAVLAQAQLPPTALNAAQSATVKVSALEPPDPEQGQRIALSLVTGIVLVFSIMAFGTAVAQGVVEEKSSRVVEILLATIRPWQLLTGKILGIGVVGLIQVAIIAAAGLTLANTSGVFTLPAVAVGTILGALGWYILGFFLYAALLAAAGSLVSRQEELQSAITPISILPTIAFVVGVNLLIPNPTNTISTVLSLVPLFTPTLMPARIALGVAPAWQVVLAVVLMIATIALVTWLAGRIYRNAVLQTGGRVRVLDALKSS
;
A
#
# COMPACT_ATOMS: atom_id res chain seq x y z
N MET A 1 -11.61 -33.08 -28.91
CA MET A 1 -10.60 -32.00 -28.67
C MET A 1 -9.84 -32.29 -27.37
N THR A 2 -8.52 -32.03 -27.34
CA THR A 2 -7.74 -32.15 -26.08
C THR A 2 -8.16 -31.07 -25.08
N THR A 3 -8.18 -31.40 -23.80
CA THR A 3 -8.55 -30.48 -22.70
C THR A 3 -7.80 -29.13 -22.78
N THR A 4 -6.50 -29.18 -23.05
CA THR A 4 -5.65 -27.98 -23.15
C THR A 4 -6.08 -27.06 -24.30
N ARG A 5 -6.47 -27.65 -25.45
CA ARG A 5 -6.93 -26.86 -26.61
C ARG A 5 -8.26 -26.16 -26.34
N VAL A 6 -9.19 -26.80 -25.62
CA VAL A 6 -10.46 -26.19 -25.21
C VAL A 6 -10.22 -25.00 -24.29
N ILE A 7 -9.42 -25.20 -23.23
CA ILE A 7 -9.08 -24.14 -22.28
C ILE A 7 -8.40 -22.96 -23.00
N GLY A 8 -7.45 -23.26 -23.91
CA GLY A 8 -6.76 -22.23 -24.69
C GLY A 8 -7.69 -21.40 -25.60
N LEU A 9 -8.68 -22.05 -26.25
CA LEU A 9 -9.66 -21.35 -27.08
C LEU A 9 -10.57 -20.42 -26.25
N VAL A 10 -11.06 -20.91 -25.11
CA VAL A 10 -11.86 -20.08 -24.19
C VAL A 10 -11.04 -18.91 -23.64
N ALA A 11 -9.81 -19.19 -23.17
CA ALA A 11 -8.91 -18.15 -22.67
C ALA A 11 -8.59 -17.09 -23.74
N GLY A 12 -8.30 -17.51 -24.97
CA GLY A 12 -8.02 -16.60 -26.08
C GLY A 12 -9.22 -15.71 -26.43
N ARG A 13 -10.43 -16.25 -26.41
CA ARG A 13 -11.66 -15.48 -26.61
C ARG A 13 -11.84 -14.42 -25.51
N GLU A 14 -11.75 -14.83 -24.24
CA GLU A 14 -11.90 -13.90 -23.11
C GLU A 14 -10.82 -12.82 -23.14
N PHE A 15 -9.58 -13.22 -23.39
CA PHE A 15 -8.45 -12.29 -23.54
C PHE A 15 -8.72 -11.23 -24.59
N THR A 16 -9.07 -11.64 -25.82
CA THR A 16 -9.28 -10.72 -26.93
C THR A 16 -10.46 -9.78 -26.68
N THR A 17 -11.56 -10.34 -26.16
CA THR A 17 -12.78 -9.57 -25.86
C THR A 17 -12.53 -8.52 -24.81
N ARG A 18 -11.84 -8.88 -23.71
CA ARG A 18 -11.59 -7.96 -22.58
C ARG A 18 -10.51 -6.96 -22.90
N LEU A 19 -9.42 -7.34 -23.55
CA LEU A 19 -8.33 -6.42 -23.92
C LEU A 19 -8.81 -5.31 -24.86
N ARG A 20 -9.73 -5.61 -25.79
CA ARG A 20 -10.31 -4.64 -26.73
C ARG A 20 -11.51 -3.88 -26.16
N SER A 21 -11.93 -4.15 -24.94
CA SER A 21 -13.08 -3.50 -24.35
C SER A 21 -12.79 -2.04 -23.99
N LYS A 22 -13.76 -1.14 -24.19
CA LYS A 22 -13.67 0.25 -23.73
C LYS A 22 -13.44 0.33 -22.23
N SER A 23 -14.01 -0.60 -21.47
CA SER A 23 -13.85 -0.68 -20.01
C SER A 23 -12.39 -0.89 -19.61
N PHE A 24 -11.64 -1.74 -20.31
CA PHE A 24 -10.21 -1.95 -20.05
C PHE A 24 -9.40 -0.66 -20.27
N VAL A 25 -9.63 0.02 -21.38
CA VAL A 25 -8.92 1.27 -21.69
C VAL A 25 -9.26 2.35 -20.66
N ILE A 26 -10.56 2.55 -20.38
CA ILE A 26 -11.02 3.58 -19.44
C ILE A 26 -10.47 3.29 -18.01
N SER A 27 -10.56 2.05 -17.54
CA SER A 27 -10.05 1.70 -16.20
C SER A 27 -8.54 1.88 -16.11
N THR A 28 -7.78 1.49 -17.13
CA THR A 28 -6.32 1.68 -17.17
C THR A 28 -5.96 3.16 -17.15
N VAL A 29 -6.58 3.98 -18.00
CA VAL A 29 -6.35 5.43 -18.02
C VAL A 29 -6.73 6.08 -16.70
N LEU A 30 -7.86 5.68 -16.11
CA LEU A 30 -8.29 6.22 -14.80
C LEU A 30 -7.29 5.91 -13.71
N ILE A 31 -6.79 4.66 -13.62
CA ILE A 31 -5.80 4.27 -12.61
C ILE A 31 -4.49 5.05 -12.83
N LEU A 32 -4.04 5.21 -14.08
CA LEU A 32 -2.85 6.00 -14.40
C LEU A 32 -3.02 7.48 -14.03
N ALA A 33 -4.21 8.05 -14.26
CA ALA A 33 -4.52 9.42 -13.85
C ALA A 33 -4.53 9.58 -12.33
N VAL A 34 -5.09 8.62 -11.59
CA VAL A 34 -5.06 8.60 -10.13
C VAL A 34 -3.63 8.46 -9.61
N LEU A 35 -2.81 7.61 -10.23
CA LEU A 35 -1.39 7.46 -9.89
C LEU A 35 -0.62 8.75 -10.11
N ALA A 36 -0.80 9.41 -11.25
CA ALA A 36 -0.18 10.69 -11.54
C ALA A 36 -0.62 11.78 -10.54
N ALA A 37 -1.92 11.87 -10.25
CA ALA A 37 -2.45 12.78 -9.24
C ALA A 37 -1.87 12.50 -7.85
N TYR A 38 -1.71 11.22 -7.47
CA TYR A 38 -1.10 10.82 -6.21
C TYR A 38 0.37 11.29 -6.13
N VAL A 39 1.17 11.10 -7.18
CA VAL A 39 2.57 11.56 -7.21
C VAL A 39 2.65 13.09 -7.06
N VAL A 40 1.79 13.83 -7.78
CA VAL A 40 1.71 15.29 -7.68
C VAL A 40 1.29 15.70 -6.26
N LEU A 41 0.22 15.13 -5.72
CA LEU A 41 -0.26 15.44 -4.38
C LEU A 41 0.78 15.10 -3.30
N PHE A 42 1.44 13.95 -3.42
CA PHE A 42 2.52 13.55 -2.52
C PHE A 42 3.68 14.54 -2.55
N SER A 43 4.05 15.06 -3.73
CA SER A 43 5.10 16.09 -3.87
C SER A 43 4.74 17.42 -3.20
N PHE A 44 3.44 17.77 -3.15
CA PHE A 44 2.95 18.95 -2.44
C PHE A 44 2.90 18.72 -0.92
N ILE A 45 2.29 17.61 -0.47
CA ILE A 45 2.14 17.29 0.96
C ILE A 45 3.49 17.12 1.65
N SER A 46 4.47 16.50 0.97
CA SER A 46 5.83 16.36 1.49
C SER A 46 6.54 17.69 1.71
N LYS A 47 6.05 18.77 1.11
CA LYS A 47 6.60 20.13 1.27
C LYS A 47 5.89 20.95 2.34
N GLU A 48 4.67 20.62 2.76
CA GLU A 48 3.79 21.50 3.55
C GLU A 48 3.39 20.99 4.94
N SER A 49 3.83 19.83 5.37
CA SER A 49 3.47 19.37 6.72
C SER A 49 4.09 20.26 7.78
N ALA A 50 3.25 20.94 8.59
CA ALA A 50 3.69 21.70 9.75
C ALA A 50 4.45 20.77 10.71
N ALA A 51 5.73 21.07 10.97
CA ALA A 51 6.53 20.24 11.86
C ALA A 51 6.07 20.44 13.31
N LYS A 52 5.88 19.33 14.01
CA LYS A 52 5.50 19.30 15.44
C LYS A 52 6.77 19.25 16.29
N ILE A 53 7.09 20.37 16.92
CA ILE A 53 8.30 20.53 17.71
C ILE A 53 7.94 20.57 19.20
N GLY A 54 8.48 19.62 19.96
CA GLY A 54 8.42 19.62 21.41
C GLY A 54 9.63 20.38 21.99
N LEU A 55 9.41 21.21 23.00
CA LEU A 55 10.47 21.91 23.71
C LEU A 55 10.41 21.51 25.19
N THR A 56 11.55 21.17 25.79
CA THR A 56 11.63 20.87 27.22
C THR A 56 12.76 21.62 27.90
N GLY A 57 12.61 21.87 29.20
CA GLY A 57 13.61 22.57 30.00
C GLY A 57 13.92 24.00 29.54
N GLN A 58 15.19 24.33 29.39
CA GLN A 58 15.61 25.67 28.94
C GLN A 58 15.29 25.93 27.47
N ALA A 59 15.13 24.91 26.65
CA ALA A 59 14.79 25.06 25.24
C ALA A 59 13.39 25.66 25.02
N THR A 60 12.52 25.70 26.04
CA THR A 60 11.21 26.35 25.97
C THR A 60 11.28 27.83 25.64
N ALA A 61 12.38 28.49 26.03
CA ALA A 61 12.63 29.91 25.67
C ALA A 61 12.84 30.11 24.16
N MET A 62 13.12 29.07 23.39
CA MET A 62 13.27 29.13 21.93
C MET A 62 11.93 29.12 21.18
N SER A 63 10.79 28.97 21.84
CA SER A 63 9.47 28.80 21.20
C SER A 63 9.14 29.98 20.25
N GLN A 64 9.22 31.22 20.72
CA GLN A 64 8.94 32.39 19.88
C GLN A 64 10.01 32.61 18.80
N PRO A 65 11.32 32.62 19.10
CA PRO A 65 12.36 32.72 18.06
C PRO A 65 12.24 31.62 16.98
N LEU A 66 11.92 30.39 17.36
CA LEU A 66 11.78 29.25 16.43
C LEU A 66 10.58 29.44 15.51
N SER A 67 9.41 29.80 16.06
CA SER A 67 8.21 30.06 15.27
C SER A 67 8.41 31.23 14.30
N ALA A 68 9.05 32.33 14.74
CA ALA A 68 9.34 33.48 13.90
C ALA A 68 10.35 33.15 12.77
N ALA A 69 11.36 32.33 13.06
CA ALA A 69 12.34 31.91 12.06
C ALA A 69 11.72 30.93 11.03
N ALA A 70 10.89 30.00 11.47
CA ALA A 70 10.18 29.10 10.58
C ALA A 70 9.19 29.84 9.67
N ALA A 71 8.42 30.79 10.20
CA ALA A 71 7.51 31.63 9.43
C ALA A 71 8.21 32.42 8.33
N LYS A 72 9.44 32.96 8.58
CA LYS A 72 10.26 33.64 7.56
C LYS A 72 10.65 32.73 6.40
N LEU A 73 10.71 31.40 6.63
CA LEU A 73 11.01 30.38 5.62
C LEU A 73 9.76 29.80 4.96
N GLY A 74 8.56 30.35 5.27
CA GLY A 74 7.29 29.87 4.75
C GLY A 74 6.91 28.48 5.26
N ARG A 75 7.39 28.09 6.45
CA ARG A 75 7.09 26.80 7.08
C ARG A 75 6.25 27.00 8.33
N ASP A 76 5.12 26.32 8.39
CA ASP A 76 4.32 26.26 9.60
C ASP A 76 4.93 25.26 10.60
N VAL A 77 5.02 25.68 11.87
CA VAL A 77 5.48 24.84 12.97
C VAL A 77 4.45 24.84 14.08
N GLN A 78 4.17 23.66 14.63
CA GLN A 78 3.38 23.49 15.85
C GLN A 78 4.37 23.25 17.01
N ILE A 79 4.54 24.27 17.86
CA ILE A 79 5.43 24.16 19.00
C ILE A 79 4.60 23.83 20.24
N SER A 80 4.99 22.76 20.94
CA SER A 80 4.42 22.34 22.22
C SER A 80 5.52 22.27 23.29
N THR A 81 5.17 22.60 24.53
CA THR A 81 6.03 22.37 25.68
C THR A 81 5.78 20.98 26.24
N VAL A 82 6.84 20.28 26.60
CA VAL A 82 6.80 18.94 27.19
C VAL A 82 7.38 19.00 28.60
N ASP A 83 6.67 18.40 29.55
CA ASP A 83 6.98 18.51 30.97
C ASP A 83 8.27 17.77 31.36
N SER A 84 8.57 16.65 30.69
CA SER A 84 9.77 15.86 30.93
C SER A 84 10.44 15.39 29.65
N GLN A 85 11.75 15.12 29.72
CA GLN A 85 12.52 14.55 28.60
C GLN A 85 11.98 13.18 28.18
N ASP A 86 11.69 12.30 29.15
CA ASP A 86 11.22 10.94 28.88
C ASP A 86 9.86 10.93 28.17
N ASP A 87 8.94 11.81 28.56
CA ASP A 87 7.66 11.97 27.91
C ASP A 87 7.82 12.52 26.49
N GLY A 88 8.71 13.48 26.29
CA GLY A 88 9.04 14.02 24.98
C GLY A 88 9.63 12.97 24.04
N VAL A 89 10.57 12.15 24.52
CA VAL A 89 11.15 11.04 23.77
C VAL A 89 10.08 10.00 23.40
N GLN A 90 9.16 9.71 24.32
CA GLN A 90 8.05 8.81 24.03
C GLN A 90 7.11 9.38 22.96
N GLN A 91 6.81 10.68 23.01
CA GLN A 91 5.98 11.34 22.00
C GLN A 91 6.64 11.37 20.62
N VAL A 92 7.98 11.53 20.54
CA VAL A 92 8.73 11.39 19.29
C VAL A 92 8.65 9.96 18.76
N ARG A 93 8.82 8.98 19.64
CA ARG A 93 8.72 7.55 19.28
C ARG A 93 7.33 7.15 18.78
N ASP A 94 6.29 7.72 19.38
CA ASP A 94 4.88 7.51 19.02
C ASP A 94 4.45 8.33 17.77
N GLY A 95 5.33 9.20 17.23
CA GLY A 95 5.03 10.05 16.07
C GLY A 95 4.08 11.22 16.38
N LYS A 96 3.91 11.57 17.66
CA LYS A 96 3.16 12.75 18.09
C LYS A 96 3.96 14.03 17.93
N LEU A 97 5.30 13.91 18.04
CA LEU A 97 6.28 14.97 17.77
C LEU A 97 7.24 14.51 16.67
N ASP A 98 7.64 15.41 15.81
CA ASP A 98 8.66 15.17 14.79
C ASP A 98 10.07 15.39 15.37
N VAL A 99 10.19 16.35 16.28
CA VAL A 99 11.43 16.74 16.93
C VAL A 99 11.16 17.12 18.40
N LEU A 100 12.00 16.67 19.32
CA LEU A 100 12.12 17.20 20.67
C LEU A 100 13.44 17.98 20.79
N VAL A 101 13.37 19.24 21.20
CA VAL A 101 14.56 20.05 21.48
C VAL A 101 14.71 20.18 22.98
N GLU A 102 15.88 19.80 23.50
CA GLU A 102 16.20 19.77 24.91
C GLU A 102 17.59 20.34 25.20
N GLY A 103 17.87 20.57 26.46
CA GLY A 103 19.19 21.03 26.91
C GLY A 103 19.35 22.55 27.02
N PRO A 104 20.58 23.01 27.26
CA PRO A 104 20.87 24.44 27.44
C PRO A 104 20.79 25.20 26.12
N LEU A 105 20.39 26.46 26.18
CA LEU A 105 20.19 27.31 25.00
C LEU A 105 21.43 27.45 24.11
N GLY A 106 22.65 27.36 24.67
CA GLY A 106 23.90 27.45 23.91
C GLY A 106 24.35 26.12 23.23
N ALA A 107 23.78 24.99 23.62
CA ALA A 107 24.10 23.68 23.06
C ALA A 107 22.90 22.73 23.19
N PRO A 108 21.78 23.00 22.48
CA PRO A 108 20.62 22.16 22.54
C PRO A 108 20.85 20.85 21.79
N THR A 109 20.15 19.81 22.23
CA THR A 109 20.08 18.53 21.55
C THR A 109 18.70 18.40 20.90
N ALA A 110 18.67 18.03 19.63
CA ALA A 110 17.44 17.69 18.92
C ALA A 110 17.29 16.17 18.87
N VAL A 111 16.27 15.64 19.54
CA VAL A 111 15.93 14.22 19.51
C VAL A 111 14.87 14.01 18.45
N VAL A 112 15.13 13.11 17.51
CA VAL A 112 14.26 12.76 16.39
C VAL A 112 14.08 11.25 16.30
N LYS A 113 13.03 10.81 15.62
CA LYS A 113 12.83 9.37 15.41
C LYS A 113 13.93 8.78 14.53
N SER A 114 14.20 9.36 13.38
CA SER A 114 15.22 8.89 12.42
C SER A 114 16.08 10.01 11.84
N THR A 115 15.50 11.01 11.22
CA THR A 115 16.20 12.15 10.58
C THR A 115 15.57 13.47 10.95
N LEU A 116 16.40 14.50 11.14
CA LEU A 116 15.93 15.87 11.26
C LEU A 116 15.84 16.49 9.86
N ASP A 117 14.70 17.15 9.56
CA ASP A 117 14.56 17.91 8.32
C ASP A 117 15.71 18.95 8.22
N PRO A 118 16.48 18.96 7.12
CA PRO A 118 17.59 19.90 6.95
C PRO A 118 17.21 21.37 7.10
N VAL A 119 15.97 21.76 6.78
CA VAL A 119 15.46 23.12 6.96
C VAL A 119 15.37 23.44 8.45
N PHE A 120 14.79 22.55 9.26
CA PHE A 120 14.70 22.74 10.72
C PHE A 120 16.06 22.68 11.39
N GLN A 121 16.95 21.79 10.93
CA GLN A 121 18.32 21.77 11.43
C GLN A 121 18.98 23.14 11.24
N ASN A 122 18.93 23.71 10.05
CA ASN A 122 19.48 25.04 9.75
C ASN A 122 18.84 26.13 10.60
N VAL A 123 17.51 26.10 10.82
CA VAL A 123 16.82 27.10 11.67
C VAL A 123 17.32 27.04 13.11
N ILE A 124 17.37 25.83 13.69
CA ILE A 124 17.82 25.63 15.07
C ILE A 124 19.31 26.07 15.19
N GLU A 125 20.16 25.66 14.24
CA GLU A 125 21.58 26.06 14.24
C GLU A 125 21.76 27.60 14.17
N GLN A 126 20.99 28.30 13.32
CA GLN A 126 21.06 29.78 13.25
C GLN A 126 20.65 30.43 14.56
N LEU A 127 19.58 29.91 15.21
CA LEU A 127 19.15 30.44 16.52
C LEU A 127 20.18 30.17 17.61
N VAL A 128 20.79 28.98 17.65
CA VAL A 128 21.84 28.65 18.59
C VAL A 128 23.06 29.56 18.41
N ARG A 129 23.49 29.75 17.15
CA ARG A 129 24.61 30.65 16.83
C ARG A 129 24.30 32.11 17.23
N ALA A 130 23.09 32.59 16.93
CA ALA A 130 22.68 33.95 17.32
C ALA A 130 22.70 34.14 18.84
N GLN A 131 22.18 33.17 19.60
CA GLN A 131 22.21 33.24 21.07
C GLN A 131 23.62 33.11 21.64
N ALA A 132 24.45 32.23 21.09
CA ALA A 132 25.85 32.10 21.49
C ALA A 132 26.63 33.40 21.25
N ILE A 133 26.41 34.06 20.11
CA ILE A 133 27.02 35.36 19.81
C ILE A 133 26.54 36.44 20.79
N GLN A 134 25.23 36.47 21.11
CA GLN A 134 24.70 37.44 22.09
C GLN A 134 25.27 37.20 23.49
N ALA A 135 25.42 35.95 23.92
CA ALA A 135 26.04 35.62 25.21
C ALA A 135 27.50 36.06 25.26
N VAL A 136 28.23 35.90 24.16
CA VAL A 136 29.63 36.36 24.03
C VAL A 136 29.70 37.90 24.07
N LEU A 137 28.82 38.62 23.38
CA LEU A 137 28.80 40.09 23.35
C LEU A 137 28.39 40.70 24.70
N ALA A 138 27.57 39.98 25.49
CA ALA A 138 27.17 40.44 26.83
C ALA A 138 28.32 40.39 27.87
N GLN A 139 29.38 39.63 27.61
CA GLN A 139 30.57 39.57 28.47
C GLN A 139 31.69 40.48 27.89
N ALA A 140 31.80 41.68 28.40
CA ALA A 140 32.62 42.76 27.87
C ALA A 140 34.17 42.55 27.79
N GLN A 141 34.70 41.32 28.07
CA GLN A 141 36.13 40.97 28.01
C GLN A 141 36.36 39.52 27.61
N LEU A 142 36.01 39.16 26.38
CA LEU A 142 36.21 37.78 25.92
C LEU A 142 37.32 37.65 24.88
N PRO A 143 38.13 36.58 24.92
CA PRO A 143 39.16 36.32 23.92
C PRO A 143 38.53 36.02 22.55
N PRO A 144 39.22 36.33 21.43
CA PRO A 144 38.71 36.07 20.07
C PRO A 144 38.28 34.60 19.79
N THR A 145 38.83 33.67 20.55
CA THR A 145 38.48 32.26 20.51
C THR A 145 37.03 31.94 20.92
N ALA A 146 36.44 32.77 21.83
CA ALA A 146 35.05 32.59 22.26
C ALA A 146 34.05 32.99 21.17
N LEU A 147 34.37 34.00 20.37
CA LEU A 147 33.53 34.37 19.21
C LEU A 147 33.55 33.30 18.12
N ASN A 148 34.70 32.69 17.85
CA ASN A 148 34.82 31.60 16.90
C ASN A 148 34.08 30.35 17.37
N ALA A 149 34.12 30.01 18.67
CA ALA A 149 33.36 28.93 19.26
C ALA A 149 31.83 29.16 19.16
N ALA A 150 31.36 30.41 19.39
CA ALA A 150 29.96 30.77 19.25
C ALA A 150 29.48 30.68 17.77
N GLN A 151 30.32 31.08 16.81
CA GLN A 151 30.01 30.97 15.39
C GLN A 151 30.00 29.53 14.87
N SER A 152 30.72 28.61 15.51
CA SER A 152 30.78 27.20 15.18
C SER A 152 29.79 26.33 16.00
N ALA A 153 28.95 26.96 16.82
CA ALA A 153 27.96 26.25 17.61
C ALA A 153 27.00 25.45 16.68
N THR A 154 26.84 24.19 16.98
CA THR A 154 25.98 23.25 16.22
C THR A 154 25.02 22.56 17.15
N VAL A 155 23.93 22.05 16.58
CA VAL A 155 22.95 21.22 17.29
C VAL A 155 23.39 19.76 17.25
N LYS A 156 23.41 19.11 18.40
CA LYS A 156 23.60 17.65 18.46
C LYS A 156 22.28 16.97 18.11
N VAL A 157 22.23 16.26 16.98
CA VAL A 157 21.08 15.45 16.60
C VAL A 157 21.24 14.04 17.20
N SER A 158 20.29 13.63 18.02
CA SER A 158 20.20 12.26 18.55
C SER A 158 19.03 11.54 17.89
N ALA A 159 19.32 10.66 16.95
CA ALA A 159 18.29 9.83 16.32
C ALA A 159 18.01 8.60 17.20
N LEU A 160 16.74 8.32 17.46
CA LEU A 160 16.29 7.16 18.25
C LEU A 160 16.33 5.88 17.42
N GLU A 161 16.18 6.00 16.11
CA GLU A 161 16.27 4.90 15.15
C GLU A 161 17.30 5.27 14.06
N PRO A 162 17.95 4.29 13.43
CA PRO A 162 18.83 4.57 12.31
C PRO A 162 18.07 5.36 11.23
N PRO A 163 18.66 6.41 10.65
CA PRO A 163 18.02 7.17 9.60
C PRO A 163 17.77 6.28 8.38
N ASP A 164 16.52 6.15 7.97
CA ASP A 164 16.13 5.52 6.70
C ASP A 164 15.63 6.62 5.75
N PRO A 165 16.52 7.14 4.88
CA PRO A 165 16.16 8.20 3.93
C PRO A 165 15.12 7.73 2.90
N GLU A 166 14.90 6.41 2.79
CA GLU A 166 13.96 5.82 1.86
C GLU A 166 12.58 5.52 2.49
N GLN A 167 12.39 5.75 3.80
CA GLN A 167 11.16 5.37 4.51
C GLN A 167 9.91 5.96 3.85
N GLY A 168 9.92 7.27 3.53
CA GLY A 168 8.80 7.92 2.86
C GLY A 168 8.51 7.31 1.49
N GLN A 169 9.56 6.97 0.74
CA GLN A 169 9.44 6.33 -0.57
C GLN A 169 8.88 4.89 -0.44
N ARG A 170 9.31 4.13 0.57
CA ARG A 170 8.81 2.77 0.85
C ARG A 170 7.33 2.81 1.25
N ILE A 171 6.92 3.78 2.06
CA ILE A 171 5.51 3.99 2.41
C ILE A 171 4.68 4.31 1.16
N ALA A 172 5.13 5.26 0.34
CA ALA A 172 4.46 5.63 -0.90
C ALA A 172 4.31 4.43 -1.86
N LEU A 173 5.39 3.66 -2.04
CA LEU A 173 5.41 2.45 -2.87
C LEU A 173 4.45 1.37 -2.32
N SER A 174 4.42 1.19 -1.00
CA SER A 174 3.51 0.26 -0.32
C SER A 174 2.05 0.62 -0.56
N LEU A 175 1.69 1.90 -0.42
CA LEU A 175 0.32 2.40 -0.64
C LEU A 175 -0.11 2.22 -2.10
N VAL A 176 0.72 2.65 -3.05
CA VAL A 176 0.43 2.52 -4.49
C VAL A 176 0.26 1.06 -4.87
N THR A 177 1.17 0.20 -4.44
CA THR A 177 1.10 -1.24 -4.71
C THR A 177 -0.17 -1.85 -4.14
N GLY A 178 -0.53 -1.51 -2.89
CA GLY A 178 -1.75 -1.98 -2.25
C GLY A 178 -3.01 -1.56 -3.00
N ILE A 179 -3.11 -0.30 -3.38
CA ILE A 179 -4.24 0.24 -4.18
C ILE A 179 -4.35 -0.51 -5.51
N VAL A 180 -3.26 -0.58 -6.27
CA VAL A 180 -3.24 -1.24 -7.60
C VAL A 180 -3.66 -2.70 -7.48
N LEU A 181 -3.16 -3.43 -6.50
CA LEU A 181 -3.51 -4.83 -6.28
C LEU A 181 -4.99 -5.02 -5.91
N VAL A 182 -5.50 -4.24 -4.94
CA VAL A 182 -6.92 -4.34 -4.53
C VAL A 182 -7.84 -4.04 -5.71
N PHE A 183 -7.62 -2.93 -6.41
CA PHE A 183 -8.48 -2.55 -7.54
C PHE A 183 -8.38 -3.55 -8.70
N SER A 184 -7.18 -4.01 -9.06
CA SER A 184 -7.01 -4.94 -10.17
C SER A 184 -7.59 -6.32 -9.84
N ILE A 185 -7.33 -6.87 -8.64
CA ILE A 185 -7.89 -8.16 -8.22
C ILE A 185 -9.42 -8.09 -8.21
N MET A 186 -10.00 -7.01 -7.67
CA MET A 186 -11.45 -6.87 -7.61
C MET A 186 -12.09 -6.63 -8.97
N ALA A 187 -11.51 -5.77 -9.81
CA ALA A 187 -12.05 -5.50 -11.15
C ALA A 187 -12.08 -6.77 -12.01
N PHE A 188 -10.98 -7.50 -12.08
CA PHE A 188 -10.89 -8.71 -12.90
C PHE A 188 -11.57 -9.92 -12.25
N GLY A 189 -11.55 -10.03 -10.92
CA GLY A 189 -12.31 -11.06 -10.22
C GLY A 189 -13.82 -10.88 -10.40
N THR A 190 -14.34 -9.68 -10.28
CA THR A 190 -15.75 -9.36 -10.56
C THR A 190 -16.11 -9.62 -12.03
N ALA A 191 -15.20 -9.32 -12.97
CA ALA A 191 -15.40 -9.62 -14.38
C ALA A 191 -15.54 -11.14 -14.65
N VAL A 192 -14.82 -11.98 -13.89
CA VAL A 192 -15.03 -13.46 -13.94
C VAL A 192 -16.43 -13.81 -13.45
N ALA A 193 -16.86 -13.28 -12.31
CA ALA A 193 -18.20 -13.56 -11.76
C ALA A 193 -19.32 -13.09 -12.71
N GLN A 194 -19.20 -11.88 -13.27
CA GLN A 194 -20.13 -11.35 -14.28
C GLN A 194 -20.24 -12.28 -15.47
N GLY A 195 -19.11 -12.71 -16.04
CA GLY A 195 -19.12 -13.63 -17.15
C GLY A 195 -19.71 -15.00 -16.83
N VAL A 196 -19.63 -15.48 -15.58
CA VAL A 196 -20.30 -16.71 -15.15
C VAL A 196 -21.83 -16.52 -15.15
N VAL A 197 -22.33 -15.38 -14.63
CA VAL A 197 -23.77 -15.08 -14.61
C VAL A 197 -24.31 -14.84 -16.02
N GLU A 198 -23.58 -14.10 -16.87
CA GLU A 198 -23.95 -13.88 -18.28
C GLU A 198 -24.13 -15.20 -19.05
N GLU A 199 -23.19 -16.12 -18.89
CA GLU A 199 -23.29 -17.43 -19.53
C GLU A 199 -24.46 -18.24 -18.99
N LYS A 200 -24.69 -18.22 -17.66
CA LYS A 200 -25.79 -18.93 -17.03
C LYS A 200 -27.16 -18.39 -17.43
N SER A 201 -27.28 -17.06 -17.59
CA SER A 201 -28.53 -16.42 -18.00
C SER A 201 -28.82 -16.56 -19.50
N SER A 202 -27.83 -16.92 -20.30
CA SER A 202 -27.96 -17.12 -21.72
C SER A 202 -28.09 -18.62 -22.05
N ARG A 203 -28.96 -18.99 -23.01
CA ARG A 203 -29.07 -20.38 -23.50
C ARG A 203 -27.78 -20.88 -24.17
N VAL A 204 -26.80 -20.01 -24.39
CA VAL A 204 -25.49 -20.36 -24.95
C VAL A 204 -24.75 -21.37 -24.06
N VAL A 205 -24.95 -21.28 -22.75
CA VAL A 205 -24.31 -22.22 -21.80
C VAL A 205 -24.76 -23.66 -22.04
N GLU A 206 -26.01 -23.90 -22.38
CA GLU A 206 -26.55 -25.25 -22.66
C GLU A 206 -25.85 -25.86 -23.89
N ILE A 207 -25.65 -25.07 -24.94
CA ILE A 207 -24.94 -25.48 -26.15
C ILE A 207 -23.46 -25.73 -25.86
N LEU A 208 -22.81 -24.84 -25.10
CA LEU A 208 -21.41 -25.00 -24.76
C LEU A 208 -21.18 -26.25 -23.87
N LEU A 209 -22.02 -26.47 -22.87
CA LEU A 209 -21.89 -27.61 -21.96
C LEU A 209 -22.28 -28.96 -22.59
N ALA A 210 -22.91 -28.95 -23.75
CA ALA A 210 -23.08 -30.16 -24.56
C ALA A 210 -21.74 -30.60 -25.22
N THR A 211 -20.76 -29.69 -25.35
CA THR A 211 -19.50 -29.97 -26.05
C THR A 211 -18.28 -29.92 -25.16
N ILE A 212 -18.30 -29.14 -24.06
CA ILE A 212 -17.17 -28.94 -23.15
C ILE A 212 -17.59 -29.11 -21.69
N ARG A 213 -16.64 -29.51 -20.85
CA ARG A 213 -16.91 -29.66 -19.40
C ARG A 213 -16.96 -28.31 -18.68
N PRO A 214 -17.87 -28.11 -17.69
CA PRO A 214 -18.02 -26.84 -16.97
C PRO A 214 -16.70 -26.26 -16.41
N TRP A 215 -15.86 -27.11 -15.83
CA TRP A 215 -14.59 -26.68 -15.28
C TRP A 215 -13.59 -26.16 -16.33
N GLN A 216 -13.62 -26.69 -17.55
CA GLN A 216 -12.78 -26.25 -18.67
C GLN A 216 -13.14 -24.81 -19.09
N LEU A 217 -14.46 -24.53 -19.14
CA LEU A 217 -14.99 -23.20 -19.42
C LEU A 217 -14.55 -22.20 -18.34
N LEU A 218 -14.75 -22.55 -17.07
CA LEU A 218 -14.35 -21.68 -15.94
C LEU A 218 -12.83 -21.43 -15.90
N THR A 219 -12.04 -22.48 -16.08
CA THR A 219 -10.57 -22.35 -16.10
C THR A 219 -10.09 -21.47 -17.24
N GLY A 220 -10.62 -21.67 -18.45
CA GLY A 220 -10.30 -20.82 -19.61
C GLY A 220 -10.65 -19.37 -19.37
N LYS A 221 -11.82 -19.10 -18.77
CA LYS A 221 -12.28 -17.75 -18.41
C LYS A 221 -11.35 -17.10 -17.39
N ILE A 222 -11.03 -17.78 -16.29
CA ILE A 222 -10.12 -17.27 -15.26
C ILE A 222 -8.74 -16.97 -15.87
N LEU A 223 -8.18 -17.87 -16.66
CA LEU A 223 -6.89 -17.65 -17.31
C LEU A 223 -6.92 -16.48 -18.29
N GLY A 224 -7.92 -16.37 -19.17
CA GLY A 224 -8.02 -15.29 -20.15
C GLY A 224 -8.14 -13.94 -19.50
N ILE A 225 -9.04 -13.79 -18.52
CA ILE A 225 -9.26 -12.53 -17.80
C ILE A 225 -8.03 -12.20 -16.91
N GLY A 226 -7.43 -13.20 -16.28
CA GLY A 226 -6.25 -13.03 -15.43
C GLY A 226 -5.04 -12.48 -16.18
N VAL A 227 -4.81 -12.95 -17.41
CA VAL A 227 -3.73 -12.41 -18.28
C VAL A 227 -3.99 -10.95 -18.65
N VAL A 228 -5.23 -10.56 -18.94
CA VAL A 228 -5.57 -9.15 -19.20
C VAL A 228 -5.26 -8.28 -17.99
N GLY A 229 -5.64 -8.75 -16.78
CA GLY A 229 -5.34 -8.02 -15.55
C GLY A 229 -3.84 -7.95 -15.26
N LEU A 230 -3.09 -9.02 -15.54
CA LEU A 230 -1.63 -9.02 -15.40
C LEU A 230 -0.98 -7.98 -16.32
N ILE A 231 -1.45 -7.88 -17.56
CA ILE A 231 -1.00 -6.86 -18.51
C ILE A 231 -1.31 -5.46 -17.97
N GLN A 232 -2.50 -5.25 -17.42
CA GLN A 232 -2.86 -3.95 -16.84
C GLN A 232 -1.93 -3.58 -15.68
N VAL A 233 -1.69 -4.50 -14.73
CA VAL A 233 -0.77 -4.27 -13.61
C VAL A 233 0.64 -3.99 -14.12
N ALA A 234 1.12 -4.70 -15.15
CA ALA A 234 2.42 -4.45 -15.76
C ALA A 234 2.52 -3.05 -16.42
N ILE A 235 1.45 -2.61 -17.12
CA ILE A 235 1.39 -1.26 -17.70
C ILE A 235 1.44 -0.19 -16.61
N ILE A 236 0.66 -0.36 -15.54
CA ILE A 236 0.63 0.57 -14.41
C ILE A 236 1.99 0.62 -13.72
N ALA A 237 2.62 -0.54 -13.51
CA ALA A 237 3.95 -0.65 -12.92
C ALA A 237 5.01 0.06 -13.78
N ALA A 238 5.01 -0.15 -15.09
CA ALA A 238 5.93 0.51 -16.02
C ALA A 238 5.73 2.04 -16.03
N ALA A 239 4.47 2.50 -16.06
CA ALA A 239 4.15 3.92 -15.98
C ALA A 239 4.57 4.53 -14.63
N GLY A 240 4.36 3.81 -13.53
CA GLY A 240 4.78 4.23 -12.20
C GLY A 240 6.31 4.40 -12.10
N LEU A 241 7.08 3.45 -12.67
CA LEU A 241 8.54 3.55 -12.77
C LEU A 241 8.98 4.78 -13.57
N THR A 242 8.33 5.02 -14.71
CA THR A 242 8.65 6.17 -15.57
C THR A 242 8.37 7.49 -14.85
N LEU A 243 7.20 7.61 -14.20
CA LEU A 243 6.84 8.78 -13.41
C LEU A 243 7.81 9.00 -12.24
N ALA A 244 8.20 7.94 -11.54
CA ALA A 244 9.15 8.01 -10.44
C ALA A 244 10.51 8.55 -10.89
N ASN A 245 11.02 8.06 -12.04
CA ASN A 245 12.29 8.50 -12.62
C ASN A 245 12.26 9.96 -13.09
N THR A 246 11.15 10.38 -13.70
CA THR A 246 11.06 11.72 -14.32
C THR A 246 10.74 12.81 -13.30
N SER A 247 10.06 12.48 -12.20
CA SER A 247 9.67 13.45 -11.15
C SER A 247 10.84 13.87 -10.27
N GLY A 248 11.96 13.12 -10.23
CA GLY A 248 13.07 13.34 -9.31
C GLY A 248 12.70 13.13 -7.83
N VAL A 249 11.43 12.78 -7.54
CA VAL A 249 10.92 12.56 -6.19
C VAL A 249 11.38 11.21 -5.62
N PHE A 250 11.65 10.26 -6.51
CA PHE A 250 12.09 8.93 -6.14
C PHE A 250 13.48 8.64 -6.74
N THR A 251 14.46 8.43 -5.91
CA THR A 251 15.66 7.70 -6.30
C THR A 251 15.26 6.24 -6.34
N LEU A 252 15.22 5.60 -7.54
CA LEU A 252 14.79 4.21 -7.65
C LEU A 252 15.82 3.27 -7.01
N PRO A 253 15.62 2.79 -5.78
CA PRO A 253 16.47 1.75 -5.23
C PRO A 253 16.19 0.44 -5.98
N ALA A 254 17.15 -0.48 -5.98
CA ALA A 254 16.96 -1.86 -6.46
C ALA A 254 15.72 -2.53 -5.82
N VAL A 255 15.34 -2.09 -4.62
CA VAL A 255 14.12 -2.45 -3.89
C VAL A 255 12.84 -2.17 -4.70
N ALA A 256 12.76 -1.08 -5.48
CA ALA A 256 11.56 -0.76 -6.26
C ALA A 256 11.30 -1.79 -7.36
N VAL A 257 12.34 -2.23 -8.07
CA VAL A 257 12.22 -3.28 -9.11
C VAL A 257 11.77 -4.61 -8.50
N GLY A 258 12.36 -5.00 -7.37
CA GLY A 258 11.96 -6.21 -6.64
C GLY A 258 10.51 -6.15 -6.15
N THR A 259 10.06 -5.00 -5.66
CA THR A 259 8.67 -4.78 -5.22
C THR A 259 7.69 -4.88 -6.38
N ILE A 260 8.02 -4.31 -7.54
CA ILE A 260 7.17 -4.36 -8.74
C ILE A 260 7.04 -5.78 -9.29
N LEU A 261 8.15 -6.50 -9.44
CA LEU A 261 8.12 -7.91 -9.84
C LEU A 261 7.36 -8.76 -8.83
N GLY A 262 7.55 -8.48 -7.54
CA GLY A 262 6.78 -9.09 -6.46
C GLY A 262 5.29 -8.80 -6.59
N ALA A 263 4.89 -7.56 -6.91
CA ALA A 263 3.49 -7.19 -7.09
C ALA A 263 2.80 -7.99 -8.21
N LEU A 264 3.49 -8.28 -9.32
CA LEU A 264 2.97 -9.14 -10.38
C LEU A 264 2.71 -10.57 -9.87
N GLY A 265 3.65 -11.12 -9.08
CA GLY A 265 3.48 -12.44 -8.44
C GLY A 265 2.30 -12.46 -7.46
N TRP A 266 2.19 -11.43 -6.61
CA TRP A 266 1.10 -11.29 -5.65
C TRP A 266 -0.25 -11.04 -6.32
N TYR A 267 -0.26 -10.31 -7.46
CA TYR A 267 -1.46 -10.19 -8.29
C TYR A 267 -1.93 -11.56 -8.78
N ILE A 268 -1.03 -12.38 -9.32
CA ILE A 268 -1.40 -13.72 -9.82
C ILE A 268 -2.03 -14.54 -8.70
N LEU A 269 -1.38 -14.67 -7.55
CA LEU A 269 -1.89 -15.43 -6.41
C LEU A 269 -3.24 -14.88 -5.91
N GLY A 270 -3.33 -13.58 -5.71
CA GLY A 270 -4.55 -12.91 -5.25
C GLY A 270 -5.68 -13.04 -6.26
N PHE A 271 -5.39 -12.83 -7.54
CA PHE A 271 -6.39 -12.96 -8.59
C PHE A 271 -6.98 -14.38 -8.65
N PHE A 272 -6.15 -15.42 -8.66
CA PHE A 272 -6.66 -16.81 -8.69
C PHE A 272 -7.54 -17.14 -7.48
N LEU A 273 -7.14 -16.69 -6.28
CA LEU A 273 -7.94 -16.88 -5.07
C LEU A 273 -9.31 -16.20 -5.19
N TYR A 274 -9.30 -14.89 -5.46
CA TYR A 274 -10.53 -14.11 -5.50
C TYR A 274 -11.39 -14.41 -6.73
N ALA A 275 -10.79 -14.71 -7.88
CA ALA A 275 -11.54 -15.14 -9.07
C ALA A 275 -12.30 -16.44 -8.82
N ALA A 276 -11.69 -17.42 -8.13
CA ALA A 276 -12.36 -18.67 -7.77
C ALA A 276 -13.52 -18.44 -6.78
N LEU A 277 -13.32 -17.61 -5.75
CA LEU A 277 -14.37 -17.24 -4.78
C LEU A 277 -15.54 -16.50 -5.46
N LEU A 278 -15.22 -15.50 -6.27
CA LEU A 278 -16.21 -14.67 -6.95
C LEU A 278 -16.94 -15.45 -8.05
N ALA A 279 -16.25 -16.35 -8.75
CA ALA A 279 -16.89 -17.27 -9.72
C ALA A 279 -17.87 -18.22 -9.04
N ALA A 280 -17.49 -18.77 -7.87
CA ALA A 280 -18.39 -19.61 -7.08
C ALA A 280 -19.63 -18.81 -6.64
N ALA A 281 -19.47 -17.59 -6.13
CA ALA A 281 -20.58 -16.73 -5.75
C ALA A 281 -21.48 -16.37 -6.95
N GLY A 282 -20.88 -16.04 -8.12
CA GLY A 282 -21.61 -15.78 -9.36
C GLY A 282 -22.42 -16.99 -9.84
N SER A 283 -21.91 -18.22 -9.66
CA SER A 283 -22.65 -19.42 -10.09
C SER A 283 -23.93 -19.68 -9.28
N LEU A 284 -24.03 -19.13 -8.06
CA LEU A 284 -25.20 -19.30 -7.16
C LEU A 284 -26.38 -18.41 -7.52
N VAL A 285 -26.17 -17.37 -8.33
CA VAL A 285 -27.23 -16.45 -8.76
C VAL A 285 -27.55 -16.67 -10.23
N SER A 286 -28.78 -16.31 -10.63
CA SER A 286 -29.27 -16.51 -12.00
C SER A 286 -29.48 -15.20 -12.76
N ARG A 287 -29.42 -14.06 -12.06
CA ARG A 287 -29.64 -12.71 -12.63
C ARG A 287 -28.47 -11.79 -12.30
N GLN A 288 -28.13 -10.91 -13.25
CA GLN A 288 -27.08 -9.91 -13.07
C GLN A 288 -27.36 -8.96 -11.89
N GLU A 289 -28.63 -8.64 -11.65
CA GLU A 289 -29.09 -7.77 -10.57
C GLU A 289 -28.76 -8.34 -9.16
N GLU A 290 -28.74 -9.67 -9.04
CA GLU A 290 -28.45 -10.38 -7.78
C GLU A 290 -26.94 -10.55 -7.54
N LEU A 291 -26.12 -10.38 -8.58
CA LEU A 291 -24.71 -10.66 -8.51
C LEU A 291 -24.02 -9.79 -7.46
N GLN A 292 -24.31 -8.49 -7.44
CA GLN A 292 -23.65 -7.57 -6.51
C GLN A 292 -23.86 -7.98 -5.05
N SER A 293 -25.07 -8.40 -4.68
CA SER A 293 -25.36 -8.87 -3.33
C SER A 293 -24.60 -10.15 -2.95
N ALA A 294 -24.34 -11.02 -3.93
CA ALA A 294 -23.62 -12.28 -3.73
C ALA A 294 -22.10 -12.07 -3.59
N ILE A 295 -21.53 -11.11 -4.32
CA ILE A 295 -20.07 -10.89 -4.32
C ILE A 295 -19.60 -9.87 -3.27
N THR A 296 -20.46 -8.97 -2.76
CA THR A 296 -20.08 -7.93 -1.80
C THR A 296 -19.37 -8.46 -0.56
N PRO A 297 -19.80 -9.56 0.10
CA PRO A 297 -19.09 -10.07 1.28
C PRO A 297 -17.66 -10.52 0.99
N ILE A 298 -17.39 -10.97 -0.23
CA ILE A 298 -16.04 -11.37 -0.67
C ILE A 298 -15.22 -10.15 -1.04
N SER A 299 -15.84 -9.20 -1.75
CA SER A 299 -15.16 -8.01 -2.29
C SER A 299 -14.70 -7.03 -1.20
N ILE A 300 -15.32 -7.05 -0.03
CA ILE A 300 -14.93 -6.17 1.08
C ILE A 300 -13.61 -6.61 1.74
N LEU A 301 -13.23 -7.89 1.65
CA LEU A 301 -12.07 -8.44 2.35
C LEU A 301 -10.72 -7.79 1.94
N PRO A 302 -10.40 -7.61 0.64
CA PRO A 302 -9.17 -6.92 0.25
C PRO A 302 -9.17 -5.44 0.65
N THR A 303 -10.35 -4.81 0.68
CA THR A 303 -10.49 -3.43 1.15
C THR A 303 -10.20 -3.31 2.64
N ILE A 304 -10.74 -4.25 3.46
CA ILE A 304 -10.40 -4.34 4.89
C ILE A 304 -8.90 -4.55 5.06
N ALA A 305 -8.28 -5.46 4.29
CA ALA A 305 -6.85 -5.70 4.35
C ALA A 305 -6.05 -4.41 4.04
N PHE A 306 -6.46 -3.64 3.04
CA PHE A 306 -5.83 -2.37 2.70
C PHE A 306 -5.95 -1.35 3.83
N VAL A 307 -7.15 -1.18 4.40
CA VAL A 307 -7.39 -0.27 5.53
C VAL A 307 -6.56 -0.67 6.75
N VAL A 308 -6.47 -1.96 7.05
CA VAL A 308 -5.60 -2.48 8.11
C VAL A 308 -4.13 -2.17 7.82
N GLY A 309 -3.69 -2.35 6.56
CA GLY A 309 -2.33 -2.00 6.13
C GLY A 309 -2.01 -0.53 6.38
N VAL A 310 -2.90 0.38 5.98
CA VAL A 310 -2.70 1.82 6.17
C VAL A 310 -2.66 2.21 7.65
N ASN A 311 -3.56 1.67 8.47
CA ASN A 311 -3.73 2.12 9.86
C ASN A 311 -2.82 1.42 10.87
N LEU A 312 -2.37 0.20 10.60
CA LEU A 312 -1.54 -0.56 11.54
C LEU A 312 -0.11 -0.75 11.03
N LEU A 313 0.06 -1.02 9.73
CA LEU A 313 1.37 -1.36 9.17
C LEU A 313 2.24 -0.12 8.94
N ILE A 314 1.66 0.99 8.47
CA ILE A 314 2.43 2.21 8.20
C ILE A 314 2.97 2.83 9.49
N PRO A 315 2.15 3.07 10.54
CA PRO A 315 2.64 3.65 11.78
C PRO A 315 3.59 2.72 12.55
N ASN A 316 3.36 1.40 12.50
CA ASN A 316 4.19 0.41 13.18
C ASN A 316 4.42 -0.81 12.27
N PRO A 317 5.46 -0.78 11.40
CA PRO A 317 5.72 -1.82 10.42
C PRO A 317 5.96 -3.23 11.00
N THR A 318 6.42 -3.31 12.24
CA THR A 318 6.72 -4.57 12.94
C THR A 318 5.56 -5.08 13.82
N ASN A 319 4.38 -4.46 13.73
CA ASN A 319 3.21 -4.84 14.52
C ASN A 319 2.84 -6.32 14.32
N THR A 320 2.66 -7.04 15.45
CA THR A 320 2.34 -8.46 15.44
C THR A 320 1.03 -8.77 14.75
N ILE A 321 0.01 -7.92 14.91
CA ILE A 321 -1.30 -8.09 14.25
C ILE A 321 -1.14 -8.04 12.74
N SER A 322 -0.41 -7.05 12.21
CA SER A 322 -0.13 -6.93 10.78
C SER A 322 0.67 -8.12 10.26
N THR A 323 1.58 -8.65 11.06
CA THR A 323 2.37 -9.84 10.73
C THR A 323 1.47 -11.06 10.59
N VAL A 324 0.61 -11.34 11.56
CA VAL A 324 -0.32 -12.47 11.54
C VAL A 324 -1.32 -12.34 10.38
N LEU A 325 -1.94 -11.17 10.23
CA LEU A 325 -2.91 -10.94 9.16
C LEU A 325 -2.30 -11.05 7.76
N SER A 326 -1.02 -10.69 7.58
CA SER A 326 -0.33 -10.85 6.29
C SER A 326 -0.09 -12.31 5.89
N LEU A 327 -0.22 -13.26 6.82
CA LEU A 327 -0.15 -14.70 6.56
C LEU A 327 -1.53 -15.33 6.31
N VAL A 328 -2.62 -14.62 6.61
CA VAL A 328 -3.99 -15.08 6.33
C VAL A 328 -4.26 -14.93 4.83
N PRO A 329 -4.51 -16.01 4.06
CA PRO A 329 -4.56 -15.99 2.60
C PRO A 329 -5.52 -14.96 2.00
N LEU A 330 -6.63 -14.65 2.67
CA LEU A 330 -7.58 -13.63 2.22
C LEU A 330 -7.02 -12.19 2.31
N PHE A 331 -6.07 -11.93 3.18
CA PHE A 331 -5.45 -10.61 3.37
C PHE A 331 -4.05 -10.53 2.77
N THR A 332 -3.39 -11.68 2.61
CA THR A 332 -2.02 -11.81 2.11
C THR A 332 -1.73 -11.03 0.82
N PRO A 333 -2.58 -11.07 -0.23
CA PRO A 333 -2.29 -10.40 -1.50
C PRO A 333 -2.12 -8.88 -1.38
N THR A 334 -2.68 -8.29 -0.34
CA THR A 334 -2.60 -6.84 -0.06
C THR A 334 -1.53 -6.52 0.97
N LEU A 335 -1.49 -7.26 2.10
CA LEU A 335 -0.63 -6.94 3.23
C LEU A 335 0.82 -7.39 3.03
N MET A 336 1.06 -8.55 2.42
CA MET A 336 2.42 -9.07 2.27
C MET A 336 3.27 -8.22 1.30
N PRO A 337 2.77 -7.78 0.12
CA PRO A 337 3.50 -6.85 -0.74
C PRO A 337 3.85 -5.54 -0.04
N ALA A 338 2.92 -5.02 0.77
CA ALA A 338 3.15 -3.80 1.54
C ALA A 338 4.28 -3.99 2.57
N ARG A 339 4.32 -5.12 3.29
CA ARG A 339 5.40 -5.45 4.23
C ARG A 339 6.74 -5.66 3.54
N ILE A 340 6.74 -6.24 2.34
CA ILE A 340 7.95 -6.39 1.52
C ILE A 340 8.46 -5.01 1.10
N ALA A 341 7.59 -4.12 0.62
CA ALA A 341 7.95 -2.77 0.24
C ALA A 341 8.55 -1.96 1.40
N LEU A 342 8.01 -2.13 2.61
CA LEU A 342 8.52 -1.53 3.84
C LEU A 342 9.81 -2.19 4.37
N GLY A 343 10.27 -3.30 3.78
CA GLY A 343 11.50 -3.99 4.19
C GLY A 343 11.38 -4.80 5.50
N VAL A 344 10.15 -5.06 5.98
CA VAL A 344 9.89 -5.71 7.30
C VAL A 344 9.42 -7.16 7.19
N ALA A 345 9.38 -7.73 5.97
CA ALA A 345 8.97 -9.11 5.74
C ALA A 345 10.21 -10.01 5.60
N PRO A 346 10.56 -10.84 6.59
CA PRO A 346 11.64 -11.80 6.46
C PRO A 346 11.27 -12.89 5.44
N ALA A 347 12.27 -13.41 4.73
CA ALA A 347 12.06 -14.35 3.62
C ALA A 347 11.21 -15.58 3.98
N TRP A 348 11.37 -16.13 5.19
CA TRP A 348 10.58 -17.28 5.64
C TRP A 348 9.07 -16.98 5.73
N GLN A 349 8.68 -15.74 6.12
CA GLN A 349 7.27 -15.33 6.16
C GLN A 349 6.70 -15.21 4.74
N VAL A 350 7.49 -14.70 3.80
CA VAL A 350 7.10 -14.61 2.39
C VAL A 350 6.87 -16.01 1.80
N VAL A 351 7.81 -16.93 2.05
CA VAL A 351 7.67 -18.33 1.61
C VAL A 351 6.45 -19.00 2.24
N LEU A 352 6.26 -18.84 3.54
CA LEU A 352 5.09 -19.38 4.25
C LEU A 352 3.79 -18.83 3.67
N ALA A 353 3.73 -17.52 3.42
CA ALA A 353 2.57 -16.86 2.83
C ALA A 353 2.24 -17.42 1.44
N VAL A 354 3.26 -17.62 0.59
CA VAL A 354 3.08 -18.24 -0.74
C VAL A 354 2.55 -19.67 -0.63
N VAL A 355 3.11 -20.48 0.27
CA VAL A 355 2.65 -21.87 0.50
C VAL A 355 1.20 -21.88 0.97
N LEU A 356 0.84 -21.05 1.96
CA LEU A 356 -0.54 -20.94 2.44
C LEU A 356 -1.50 -20.44 1.37
N MET A 357 -1.06 -19.50 0.54
CA MET A 357 -1.85 -19.02 -0.62
C MET A 357 -2.10 -20.13 -1.62
N ILE A 358 -1.07 -20.86 -2.04
CA ILE A 358 -1.21 -21.97 -3.01
C ILE A 358 -2.13 -23.04 -2.45
N ALA A 359 -1.98 -23.44 -1.19
CA ALA A 359 -2.84 -24.42 -0.54
C ALA A 359 -4.31 -23.93 -0.50
N THR A 360 -4.52 -22.66 -0.17
CA THR A 360 -5.88 -22.07 -0.13
C THR A 360 -6.47 -21.94 -1.53
N ILE A 361 -5.69 -21.54 -2.53
CA ILE A 361 -6.14 -21.48 -3.93
C ILE A 361 -6.57 -22.86 -4.39
N ALA A 362 -5.79 -23.90 -4.11
CA ALA A 362 -6.14 -25.28 -4.48
C ALA A 362 -7.47 -25.73 -3.82
N LEU A 363 -7.61 -25.47 -2.51
CA LEU A 363 -8.83 -25.78 -1.76
C LEU A 363 -10.04 -25.02 -2.31
N VAL A 364 -9.91 -23.70 -2.47
CA VAL A 364 -11.00 -22.83 -2.95
C VAL A 364 -11.37 -23.17 -4.39
N THR A 365 -10.40 -23.43 -5.26
CA THR A 365 -10.66 -23.82 -6.65
C THR A 365 -11.39 -25.16 -6.73
N TRP A 366 -11.03 -26.12 -5.87
CA TRP A 366 -11.74 -27.40 -5.78
C TRP A 366 -13.19 -27.21 -5.32
N LEU A 367 -13.42 -26.43 -4.27
CA LEU A 367 -14.76 -26.09 -3.76
C LEU A 367 -15.57 -25.32 -4.81
N ALA A 368 -14.98 -24.30 -5.42
CA ALA A 368 -15.60 -23.48 -6.46
C ALA A 368 -16.00 -24.33 -7.68
N GLY A 369 -15.13 -25.25 -8.10
CA GLY A 369 -15.44 -26.19 -9.19
C GLY A 369 -16.60 -27.10 -8.87
N ARG A 370 -16.73 -27.54 -7.61
CA ARG A 370 -17.89 -28.36 -7.16
C ARG A 370 -19.16 -27.54 -7.14
N ILE A 371 -19.13 -26.34 -6.56
CA ILE A 371 -20.27 -25.41 -6.53
C ILE A 371 -20.71 -25.06 -7.96
N TYR A 372 -19.75 -24.68 -8.81
CA TYR A 372 -20.02 -24.33 -10.21
C TYR A 372 -20.69 -25.45 -10.98
N ARG A 373 -20.18 -26.69 -10.89
CA ARG A 373 -20.74 -27.83 -11.56
C ARG A 373 -22.19 -28.08 -11.14
N ASN A 374 -22.50 -27.94 -9.86
CA ASN A 374 -23.82 -28.27 -9.31
C ASN A 374 -24.82 -27.12 -9.49
N ALA A 375 -24.36 -25.86 -9.52
CA ALA A 375 -25.21 -24.69 -9.57
C ALA A 375 -25.44 -24.12 -10.99
N VAL A 376 -24.51 -24.35 -11.93
CA VAL A 376 -24.56 -23.71 -13.27
C VAL A 376 -25.77 -24.17 -14.10
N LEU A 377 -26.23 -25.44 -13.91
CA LEU A 377 -27.38 -25.99 -14.61
C LEU A 377 -28.71 -25.73 -13.91
N GLN A 378 -28.69 -25.19 -12.69
CA GLN A 378 -29.94 -24.88 -11.98
C GLN A 378 -30.43 -23.49 -12.41
N THR A 379 -31.49 -23.47 -13.21
CA THR A 379 -32.17 -22.23 -13.66
C THR A 379 -33.44 -22.05 -12.84
N GLY A 380 -33.70 -20.85 -12.27
CA GLY A 380 -34.97 -20.54 -11.63
C GLY A 380 -34.93 -19.90 -10.25
N GLY A 381 -33.80 -19.76 -9.60
CA GLY A 381 -33.70 -19.09 -8.28
C GLY A 381 -32.30 -19.14 -7.69
N ARG A 382 -32.09 -18.41 -6.58
CA ARG A 382 -30.84 -18.39 -5.85
C ARG A 382 -30.58 -19.76 -5.20
N VAL A 383 -29.47 -20.40 -5.56
CA VAL A 383 -29.05 -21.69 -4.98
C VAL A 383 -28.36 -21.46 -3.65
N ARG A 384 -28.75 -22.21 -2.61
CA ARG A 384 -28.04 -22.14 -1.32
C ARG A 384 -26.70 -22.84 -1.41
N VAL A 385 -25.65 -22.26 -0.81
CA VAL A 385 -24.28 -22.80 -0.82
C VAL A 385 -24.23 -24.25 -0.32
N LEU A 386 -24.96 -24.55 0.75
CA LEU A 386 -25.00 -25.89 1.34
C LEU A 386 -25.63 -26.93 0.38
N ASP A 387 -26.65 -26.54 -0.40
CA ASP A 387 -27.30 -27.41 -1.35
C ASP A 387 -26.39 -27.66 -2.57
N ALA A 388 -25.68 -26.62 -3.03
CA ALA A 388 -24.69 -26.74 -4.09
C ALA A 388 -23.47 -27.61 -3.72
N LEU A 389 -23.13 -27.73 -2.46
CA LEU A 389 -22.06 -28.60 -1.97
C LEU A 389 -22.50 -30.05 -1.77
N LYS A 390 -23.80 -30.32 -1.47
CA LYS A 390 -24.35 -31.65 -1.15
C LYS A 390 -24.84 -32.43 -2.35
N SER A 391 -25.26 -31.76 -3.42
CA SER A 391 -25.69 -32.45 -4.63
C SER A 391 -24.49 -33.17 -5.27
N SER A 392 -24.47 -34.47 -5.17
CA SER A 392 -23.50 -35.39 -5.79
C SER A 392 -23.92 -35.75 -7.22
#